data_f85ac0d0717f7bc69328cfc7587cf5a4
#
_entry.id   f85ac0d0717f7bc69328cfc7587cf5a4
#
_cell.length_a   1.000
_cell.length_b   1.000
_cell.length_c   1.000
_cell.angle_alpha   90.00
_cell.angle_beta   90.00
_cell.angle_gamma   90.00
#
_symmetry.space_group_name_H-M   'P 1'
#
loop_
_entity.id
_entity.type
_entity.pdbx_description
1 polymer ?
#
loop_
_entity_poly.entity_id
_entity_poly.type
_entity_poly.pdbx_seq_one_letter_code
_entity_poly.pdbx_strand_id
1 'polypeptide(L)'
;MITTIEEARDALANGYGISVCSGYGFSSRRDVNGIAKRGKGWSHAMAWIACDDTRKVHRETLFLVQNSWGRWNSGPKTHGQPDGSFWIRESDARAMLAGRGSWVFSDVQGFPARELPDYGMIDFL
;
A
#
# COMPACT_ATOMS: atom_id res chain seq x y z
N MET A 1 -1.18 -15.19 6.67
CA MET A 1 -0.17 -14.66 5.71
C MET A 1 -0.82 -14.42 4.36
N ILE A 2 -0.47 -13.31 3.73
CA ILE A 2 -0.97 -12.97 2.39
C ILE A 2 0.14 -13.20 1.36
N THR A 3 -0.20 -13.83 0.25
CA THR A 3 0.76 -14.12 -0.81
C THR A 3 0.27 -13.73 -2.21
N THR A 4 -1.00 -13.36 -2.37
CA THR A 4 -1.58 -13.00 -3.65
C THR A 4 -2.18 -11.59 -3.64
N ILE A 5 -2.25 -10.99 -4.83
CA ILE A 5 -2.88 -9.68 -5.02
C ILE A 5 -4.36 -9.73 -4.66
N GLU A 6 -5.04 -10.82 -4.99
CA GLU A 6 -6.47 -10.99 -4.72
C GLU A 6 -6.72 -10.99 -3.21
N GLU A 7 -5.91 -11.69 -2.44
CA GLU A 7 -5.99 -11.68 -0.98
C GLU A 7 -5.75 -10.28 -0.41
N ALA A 8 -4.76 -9.55 -0.94
CA ALA A 8 -4.46 -8.19 -0.51
C ALA A 8 -5.64 -7.24 -0.81
N ARG A 9 -6.21 -7.32 -2.00
CA ARG A 9 -7.38 -6.51 -2.36
C ARG A 9 -8.56 -6.80 -1.43
N ASP A 10 -8.84 -8.07 -1.18
CA ASP A 10 -9.95 -8.47 -0.31
C ASP A 10 -9.75 -7.96 1.12
N ALA A 11 -8.55 -8.06 1.65
CA ALA A 11 -8.23 -7.56 2.99
C ALA A 11 -8.46 -6.05 3.08
N LEU A 12 -7.93 -5.30 2.13
CA LEU A 12 -8.05 -3.84 2.12
C LEU A 12 -9.50 -3.40 1.90
N ALA A 13 -10.24 -4.10 1.04
CA ALA A 13 -11.66 -3.82 0.80
C ALA A 13 -12.50 -4.04 2.06
N ASN A 14 -12.07 -4.90 2.95
CA ASN A 14 -12.73 -5.16 4.23
C ASN A 14 -12.20 -4.29 5.39
N GLY A 15 -11.35 -3.32 5.10
CA GLY A 15 -10.85 -2.37 6.09
C GLY A 15 -9.66 -2.88 6.90
N TYR A 16 -8.99 -3.94 6.47
CA TYR A 16 -7.85 -4.50 7.17
C TYR A 16 -6.54 -3.99 6.57
N GLY A 17 -5.58 -3.64 7.42
CA GLY A 17 -4.24 -3.29 7.00
C GLY A 17 -3.39 -4.52 6.73
N ILE A 18 -2.35 -4.33 5.93
CA ILE A 18 -1.39 -5.38 5.62
C ILE A 18 0.00 -4.89 6.00
N SER A 19 0.70 -5.65 6.83
CA SER A 19 2.12 -5.42 7.09
C SER A 19 2.92 -6.20 6.05
N VAL A 20 3.72 -5.49 5.27
CA VAL A 20 4.51 -6.09 4.20
C VAL A 20 5.99 -5.92 4.50
N CYS A 21 6.67 -7.03 4.76
CA CYS A 21 8.13 -7.08 4.87
C CYS A 21 8.70 -7.48 3.53
N SER A 22 9.61 -6.68 2.99
CA SER A 22 10.27 -7.04 1.74
C SER A 22 11.63 -6.37 1.63
N GLY A 23 12.41 -6.80 0.66
CA GLY A 23 13.68 -6.15 0.30
C GLY A 23 13.52 -5.05 -0.74
N TYR A 24 12.30 -4.72 -1.13
CA TYR A 24 12.06 -3.72 -2.18
C TYR A 24 12.02 -2.31 -1.59
N GLY A 25 12.79 -1.42 -2.21
CA GLY A 25 12.77 0.01 -1.91
C GLY A 25 12.14 0.80 -3.06
N PHE A 26 11.79 2.04 -2.77
CA PHE A 26 11.09 2.91 -3.71
C PHE A 26 11.71 4.29 -3.76
N SER A 27 11.50 4.99 -4.87
CA SER A 27 11.96 6.36 -5.03
C SER A 27 11.32 7.28 -3.98
N SER A 28 12.08 8.25 -3.51
CA SER A 28 11.57 9.29 -2.62
C SER A 28 10.72 10.33 -3.35
N ARG A 29 10.57 10.20 -4.66
CA ARG A 29 9.76 11.12 -5.45
C ARG A 29 8.64 10.36 -6.15
N ARG A 30 7.40 10.75 -5.86
CA ARG A 30 6.23 10.24 -6.55
C ARG A 30 6.15 10.87 -7.94
N ASP A 31 5.67 10.12 -8.91
CA ASP A 31 5.43 10.62 -10.26
C ASP A 31 4.13 11.45 -10.32
N VAL A 32 3.73 11.86 -11.51
CA VAL A 32 2.55 12.69 -11.74
C VAL A 32 1.26 12.02 -11.24
N ASN A 33 1.24 10.71 -11.14
CA ASN A 33 0.09 9.92 -10.66
C ASN A 33 0.20 9.55 -9.18
N GLY A 34 1.19 10.05 -8.47
CA GLY A 34 1.42 9.70 -7.07
C GLY A 34 2.10 8.36 -6.87
N ILE A 35 2.64 7.77 -7.92
CA ILE A 35 3.25 6.43 -7.90
C ILE A 35 4.74 6.56 -7.68
N ALA A 36 5.27 5.72 -6.77
CA ALA A 36 6.71 5.58 -6.60
C ALA A 36 7.22 4.39 -7.40
N LYS A 37 8.31 4.60 -8.13
CA LYS A 37 9.01 3.53 -8.85
C LYS A 37 9.96 2.82 -7.92
N ARG A 38 10.26 1.56 -8.23
CA ARG A 38 11.28 0.81 -7.51
C ARG A 38 12.61 1.53 -7.57
N GLY A 39 13.26 1.60 -6.42
CA GLY A 39 14.57 2.18 -6.27
C GLY A 39 15.54 1.19 -5.62
N LYS A 40 16.51 1.73 -4.89
CA LYS A 40 17.47 0.93 -4.14
C LYS A 40 16.75 0.07 -3.10
N GLY A 41 17.18 -1.17 -2.92
CA GLY A 41 16.54 -2.09 -1.99
C GLY A 41 16.59 -1.62 -0.54
N TRP A 42 15.53 -1.94 0.20
CA TRP A 42 15.39 -1.67 1.63
C TRP A 42 15.16 -2.97 2.38
N SER A 43 15.71 -3.07 3.58
CA SER A 43 15.34 -4.12 4.52
C SER A 43 14.33 -3.51 5.49
N HIS A 44 13.02 -3.55 5.16
CA HIS A 44 12.03 -2.71 5.82
C HIS A 44 10.64 -3.32 5.73
N ALA A 45 9.81 -2.99 6.72
CA ALA A 45 8.39 -3.32 6.72
C ALA A 45 7.57 -2.05 6.62
N MET A 46 6.53 -2.09 5.82
CA MET A 46 5.61 -0.97 5.62
C MET A 46 4.16 -1.45 5.66
N ALA A 47 3.24 -0.53 5.89
CA ALA A 47 1.82 -0.84 5.91
C ALA A 47 1.18 -0.53 4.56
N TRP A 48 0.42 -1.46 4.02
CA TRP A 48 -0.50 -1.18 2.92
C TRP A 48 -1.86 -0.85 3.50
N ILE A 49 -2.43 0.29 3.10
CA ILE A 49 -3.63 0.84 3.74
C ILE A 49 -4.80 1.07 2.78
N ALA A 50 -4.58 1.01 1.48
CA ALA A 50 -5.64 1.18 0.49
C ALA A 50 -5.26 0.55 -0.84
N CYS A 51 -6.25 0.41 -1.69
CA CYS A 51 -6.10 -0.16 -3.03
C CYS A 51 -6.99 0.62 -3.99
N ASP A 52 -6.48 0.92 -5.16
CA ASP A 52 -7.25 1.52 -6.25
C ASP A 52 -7.26 0.56 -7.44
N ASP A 53 -8.36 -0.16 -7.64
CA ASP A 53 -8.52 -1.04 -8.80
C ASP A 53 -9.51 -0.49 -9.83
N THR A 54 -9.84 0.79 -9.75
CA THR A 54 -10.69 1.46 -10.74
C THR A 54 -10.00 1.57 -12.10
N ARG A 55 -8.67 1.56 -12.11
CA ARG A 55 -7.82 1.74 -13.30
C ARG A 55 -8.01 3.09 -13.99
N LYS A 56 -8.49 4.09 -13.24
CA LYS A 56 -8.65 5.45 -13.75
C LYS A 56 -7.33 6.22 -13.76
N VAL A 57 -6.47 5.97 -12.77
CA VAL A 57 -5.16 6.63 -12.64
C VAL A 57 -4.09 5.87 -13.41
N HIS A 58 -4.11 4.55 -13.35
CA HIS A 58 -3.11 3.69 -13.97
C HIS A 58 -3.80 2.43 -14.50
N ARG A 59 -3.20 1.82 -15.53
CA ARG A 59 -3.72 0.56 -16.12
C ARG A 59 -3.65 -0.63 -15.17
N GLU A 60 -2.72 -0.61 -14.21
CA GLU A 60 -2.63 -1.62 -13.17
C GLU A 60 -3.39 -1.18 -11.93
N THR A 61 -3.79 -2.14 -11.12
CA THR A 61 -4.26 -1.87 -9.77
C THR A 61 -3.12 -1.23 -8.96
N LEU A 62 -3.45 -0.25 -8.14
CA LEU A 62 -2.49 0.46 -7.30
C LEU A 62 -2.74 0.14 -5.83
N PHE A 63 -1.68 0.07 -5.06
CA PHE A 63 -1.74 -0.13 -3.61
C PHE A 63 -1.09 1.07 -2.91
N LEU A 64 -1.74 1.57 -1.87
CA LEU A 64 -1.22 2.69 -1.10
C LEU A 64 -0.37 2.16 0.04
N VAL A 65 0.89 2.58 0.05
CA VAL A 65 1.88 2.18 1.04
C VAL A 65 2.14 3.36 1.97
N GLN A 66 2.05 3.11 3.27
CA GLN A 66 2.42 4.08 4.29
C GLN A 66 3.75 3.70 4.91
N ASN A 67 4.73 4.57 4.75
CA ASN A 67 6.03 4.43 5.39
C ASN A 67 6.05 5.17 6.72
N SER A 68 6.93 4.77 7.63
CA SER A 68 7.05 5.35 8.97
C SER A 68 8.14 6.42 9.10
N TRP A 69 8.57 7.00 7.99
CA TRP A 69 9.66 7.98 7.96
C TRP A 69 9.17 9.44 7.86
N GLY A 70 7.96 9.73 8.30
CA GLY A 70 7.40 11.08 8.23
C GLY A 70 7.32 11.59 6.79
N ARG A 71 7.72 12.84 6.58
CA ARG A 71 7.68 13.49 5.25
C ARG A 71 8.94 13.22 4.43
N TRP A 72 9.35 11.97 4.35
CA TRP A 72 10.57 11.58 3.68
C TRP A 72 10.54 11.72 2.15
N ASN A 73 9.34 11.71 1.56
CA ASN A 73 9.15 11.73 0.11
C ASN A 73 8.43 13.00 -0.36
N SER A 74 8.42 13.21 -1.66
CA SER A 74 7.83 14.39 -2.29
C SER A 74 7.11 14.02 -3.59
N GLY A 75 6.48 15.01 -4.20
CA GLY A 75 5.78 14.86 -5.47
C GLY A 75 4.27 14.81 -5.30
N PRO A 76 3.53 14.70 -6.40
CA PRO A 76 2.07 14.72 -6.39
C PRO A 76 1.44 13.65 -5.51
N LYS A 77 0.27 13.93 -4.99
CA LYS A 77 -0.57 13.00 -4.23
C LYS A 77 -1.89 12.83 -4.96
N THR A 78 -2.40 11.61 -4.95
CA THR A 78 -3.75 11.30 -5.43
C THR A 78 -4.60 10.87 -4.24
N HIS A 79 -5.90 11.18 -4.26
CA HIS A 79 -6.85 10.84 -3.19
C HIS A 79 -6.52 11.47 -1.83
N GLY A 80 -5.70 12.52 -1.78
CA GLY A 80 -5.40 13.20 -0.53
C GLY A 80 -4.72 12.34 0.53
N GLN A 81 -3.91 11.39 0.12
CA GLN A 81 -3.25 10.46 1.05
C GLN A 81 -2.29 11.15 2.02
N PRO A 82 -1.92 10.49 3.12
CA PRO A 82 -1.05 11.07 4.14
C PRO A 82 0.36 11.37 3.63
N ASP A 83 1.03 12.27 4.31
CA ASP A 83 2.46 12.50 4.07
C ASP A 83 3.25 11.22 4.29
N GLY A 84 4.27 11.02 3.47
CA GLY A 84 5.12 9.84 3.55
C GLY A 84 4.56 8.60 2.85
N SER A 85 3.33 8.66 2.35
CA SER A 85 2.72 7.56 1.61
C SER A 85 3.01 7.68 0.11
N PHE A 86 2.84 6.55 -0.58
CA PHE A 86 2.99 6.49 -2.03
C PHE A 86 2.22 5.31 -2.59
N TRP A 87 1.78 5.44 -3.83
CA TRP A 87 1.14 4.35 -4.55
C TRP A 87 2.19 3.49 -5.24
N ILE A 88 1.96 2.19 -5.27
CA ILE A 88 2.79 1.24 -6.02
C ILE A 88 1.94 0.48 -7.01
N ARG A 89 2.55 0.05 -8.11
CA ARG A 89 1.87 -0.73 -9.14
C ARG A 89 1.69 -2.18 -8.69
N GLU A 90 0.67 -2.82 -9.23
CA GLU A 90 0.37 -4.23 -8.96
C GLU A 90 1.58 -5.13 -9.22
N SER A 91 2.33 -4.88 -10.28
CA SER A 91 3.53 -5.67 -10.59
C SER A 91 4.57 -5.63 -9.47
N ASP A 92 4.80 -4.46 -8.90
CA ASP A 92 5.72 -4.31 -7.76
C ASP A 92 5.12 -4.93 -6.50
N ALA A 93 3.83 -4.73 -6.27
CA ALA A 93 3.11 -5.32 -5.14
C ALA A 93 3.17 -6.86 -5.18
N ARG A 94 2.97 -7.45 -6.35
CA ARG A 94 3.03 -8.89 -6.53
C ARG A 94 4.41 -9.44 -6.18
N ALA A 95 5.47 -8.75 -6.61
CA ALA A 95 6.84 -9.13 -6.31
C ALA A 95 7.13 -9.07 -4.80
N MET A 96 6.60 -8.05 -4.12
CA MET A 96 6.76 -7.92 -2.67
C MET A 96 6.06 -9.07 -1.91
N LEU A 97 4.84 -9.41 -2.31
CA LEU A 97 4.08 -10.50 -1.67
C LEU A 97 4.74 -11.87 -1.87
N ALA A 98 5.45 -12.06 -2.97
CA ALA A 98 6.15 -13.31 -3.26
C ALA A 98 7.24 -13.62 -2.23
N GLY A 99 7.74 -12.62 -1.51
CA GLY A 99 8.69 -12.81 -0.42
C GLY A 99 8.10 -13.49 0.83
N ARG A 100 6.79 -13.67 0.90
CA ARG A 100 6.07 -14.38 1.96
C ARG A 100 6.26 -13.81 3.36
N GLY A 101 6.50 -12.50 3.46
CA GLY A 101 6.63 -11.78 4.73
C GLY A 101 5.46 -10.83 4.99
N SER A 102 4.28 -11.11 4.43
CA SER A 102 3.15 -10.18 4.47
C SER A 102 1.98 -10.77 5.25
N TRP A 103 1.45 -9.98 6.19
CA TRP A 103 0.42 -10.40 7.13
C TRP A 103 -0.70 -9.39 7.19
N VAL A 104 -1.93 -9.87 7.10
CA VAL A 104 -3.11 -9.07 7.43
C VAL A 104 -3.21 -8.99 8.95
N PHE A 105 -3.57 -7.81 9.44
CA PHE A 105 -3.97 -7.67 10.82
C PHE A 105 -5.38 -7.09 10.88
N SER A 106 -6.20 -7.73 11.71
CA SER A 106 -7.55 -7.32 12.02
C SER A 106 -7.58 -6.79 13.45
N ASP A 107 -8.43 -7.34 14.26
CA ASP A 107 -8.53 -6.96 15.65
C ASP A 107 -7.33 -7.47 16.45
N VAL A 108 -6.84 -6.62 17.33
CA VAL A 108 -5.92 -7.05 18.39
C VAL A 108 -6.75 -7.36 19.61
N GLN A 109 -6.59 -8.56 20.17
CA GLN A 109 -7.37 -8.98 21.33
C GLN A 109 -7.18 -8.00 22.50
N GLY A 110 -8.29 -7.57 23.09
CA GLY A 110 -8.29 -6.61 24.19
C GLY A 110 -8.27 -5.15 23.76
N PHE A 111 -8.26 -4.87 22.45
CA PHE A 111 -8.32 -3.51 21.92
C PHE A 111 -9.49 -3.36 20.96
N PRO A 112 -10.09 -2.15 20.88
CA PRO A 112 -11.15 -1.92 19.91
C PRO A 112 -10.63 -2.13 18.48
N ALA A 113 -11.51 -2.63 17.60
CA ALA A 113 -11.24 -2.70 16.18
C ALA A 113 -11.00 -1.30 15.62
N ARG A 114 -10.07 -1.19 14.68
CA ARG A 114 -9.80 0.06 13.96
C ARG A 114 -10.15 -0.10 12.50
N GLU A 115 -10.87 0.89 11.98
CA GLU A 115 -11.07 1.00 10.55
C GLU A 115 -9.90 1.76 9.94
N LEU A 116 -9.46 1.32 8.77
CA LEU A 116 -8.48 2.07 8.00
C LEU A 116 -9.14 3.29 7.37
N PRO A 117 -8.36 4.40 7.21
CA PRO A 117 -8.86 5.53 6.43
C PRO A 117 -9.20 5.11 5.01
N ASP A 118 -10.25 5.71 4.47
CA ASP A 118 -10.74 5.38 3.14
C ASP A 118 -10.10 6.29 2.10
N TYR A 119 -8.88 5.98 1.69
CA TYR A 119 -8.11 6.81 0.77
C TYR A 119 -8.33 6.50 -0.71
N GLY A 120 -8.80 5.33 -1.03
CA GLY A 120 -9.03 4.92 -2.41
C GLY A 120 -10.10 3.87 -2.59
N MET A 121 -10.63 3.36 -1.50
CA MET A 121 -11.58 2.25 -1.54
C MET A 121 -12.96 2.68 -2.02
N ILE A 122 -13.33 3.94 -1.80
CA ILE A 122 -14.62 4.46 -2.25
C ILE A 122 -14.79 4.39 -3.76
N ASP A 123 -13.70 4.39 -4.50
CA ASP A 123 -13.72 4.35 -5.96
C ASP A 123 -14.11 2.97 -6.50
N PHE A 124 -14.18 1.97 -5.64
CA PHE A 124 -14.53 0.60 -6.01
C PHE A 124 -16.01 0.31 -5.81
N LEU A 125 -16.70 1.20 -5.19
CA LEU A 125 -18.12 1.08 -4.89
C LEU A 125 -18.97 1.80 -5.93
#